data_2cdcfa06e446373fb769aa42cc7e108b
#
_entry.id   2cdcfa06e446373fb769aa42cc7e108b
#
_cell.length_a   1.000
_cell.length_b   1.000
_cell.length_c   1.000
_cell.angle_alpha   90.00
_cell.angle_beta   90.00
_cell.angle_gamma   90.00
#
_symmetry.space_group_name_H-M   'P 1'
#
loop_
_entity.id
_entity.type
_entity.pdbx_description
1 polymer ?
#
loop_
_entity_poly.entity_id
_entity_poly.type
_entity_poly.pdbx_seq_one_letter_code
_entity_poly.pdbx_strand_id
1 'polypeptide(L)'
;MSPRSEMAAAAAAQHADFCWVEIGPGHGEMTEYLLNSGMPVHVIEVDQFLIGNLNRLKKRNPNLDVICGDILETDLAAIANGKRMRIYGSLPYYITSPILHHLFRFAELIEEIHVVVQTEVAERMAAQPGSKAYGYFSVVTQLNSRPELVLEIARAAFTPPPEVGSTLVTLRLPGAWEELRCSGLLPGEDKSAQQKIDREEEFLEFVKSCFSKKRKTLVNNLRELAEPGEVRNALGAVGLRPDARAEQISISNFAVLYRALRRKGV
;
A
#
# COMPACT_ATOMS: atom_id res chain seq x y z
N MET A 1 17.53 15.31 37.42
CA MET A 1 16.37 15.24 36.48
C MET A 1 15.38 14.23 37.05
N SER A 2 14.07 14.45 36.99
CA SER A 2 13.11 13.51 37.56
C SER A 2 12.87 12.33 36.59
N PRO A 3 12.55 11.10 37.10
CA PRO A 3 12.24 9.96 36.23
C PRO A 3 11.14 10.23 35.21
N ARG A 4 10.23 11.16 35.52
CA ARG A 4 9.19 11.63 34.57
C ARG A 4 9.77 12.46 33.41
N SER A 5 10.81 13.28 33.66
CA SER A 5 11.45 14.07 32.59
C SER A 5 12.31 13.18 31.69
N GLU A 6 12.89 12.11 32.20
CA GLU A 6 13.65 11.14 31.39
C GLU A 6 12.72 10.23 30.57
N MET A 7 11.58 9.81 31.12
CA MET A 7 10.56 9.08 30.36
C MET A 7 9.93 9.96 29.27
N ALA A 8 9.66 11.24 29.53
CA ALA A 8 9.15 12.18 28.55
C ALA A 8 10.19 12.49 27.45
N ALA A 9 11.48 12.60 27.83
CA ALA A 9 12.57 12.77 26.87
C ALA A 9 12.82 11.50 26.02
N ALA A 10 12.72 10.31 26.62
CA ALA A 10 12.81 9.04 25.89
C ALA A 10 11.61 8.81 24.96
N ALA A 11 10.39 9.17 25.39
CA ALA A 11 9.20 9.15 24.53
C ALA A 11 9.29 10.17 23.39
N ALA A 12 9.79 11.38 23.65
CA ALA A 12 10.04 12.38 22.64
C ALA A 12 11.15 11.95 21.67
N ALA A 13 12.21 11.28 22.12
CA ALA A 13 13.26 10.72 21.28
C ALA A 13 12.78 9.58 20.38
N GLN A 14 11.83 8.75 20.84
CA GLN A 14 11.19 7.72 20.01
C GLN A 14 10.25 8.31 18.95
N HIS A 15 9.75 9.53 19.13
CA HIS A 15 8.92 10.25 18.17
C HIS A 15 9.70 11.17 17.22
N ALA A 16 11.01 11.34 17.42
CA ALA A 16 11.81 12.32 16.66
C ALA A 16 12.20 11.90 15.23
N ASP A 17 11.92 10.67 14.83
CA ASP A 17 12.47 10.05 13.61
C ASP A 17 11.49 9.91 12.43
N PHE A 18 10.30 10.47 12.49
CA PHE A 18 9.37 10.44 11.35
C PHE A 18 8.84 11.82 10.98
N CYS A 19 8.31 11.93 9.76
CA CYS A 19 7.52 13.07 9.31
C CYS A 19 6.16 12.59 8.79
N TRP A 20 5.16 13.48 8.84
CA TRP A 20 3.89 13.27 8.18
C TRP A 20 3.96 13.74 6.73
N VAL A 21 3.35 12.97 5.83
CA VAL A 21 3.08 13.38 4.45
C VAL A 21 1.59 13.28 4.23
N GLU A 22 0.92 14.41 3.98
CA GLU A 22 -0.51 14.44 3.66
C GLU A 22 -0.72 14.62 2.16
N ILE A 23 -1.53 13.72 1.59
CA ILE A 23 -1.87 13.71 0.16
C ILE A 23 -3.25 14.31 -0.03
N GLY A 24 -3.35 15.40 -0.79
CA GLY A 24 -4.60 16.10 -1.04
C GLY A 24 -5.20 16.71 0.23
N PRO A 25 -4.49 17.66 0.90
CA PRO A 25 -4.94 18.27 2.15
C PRO A 25 -6.23 19.09 2.00
N GLY A 26 -6.61 19.46 0.78
CA GLY A 26 -7.78 20.27 0.54
C GLY A 26 -7.68 21.64 1.23
N HIS A 27 -8.63 21.92 2.10
CA HIS A 27 -8.63 23.18 2.88
C HIS A 27 -7.73 23.14 4.12
N GLY A 28 -7.12 21.97 4.44
CA GLY A 28 -6.16 21.83 5.54
C GLY A 28 -6.76 21.38 6.86
N GLU A 29 -8.01 20.89 6.88
CA GLU A 29 -8.66 20.47 8.12
C GLU A 29 -7.88 19.35 8.83
N MET A 30 -7.44 18.32 8.12
CA MET A 30 -6.62 17.28 8.71
C MET A 30 -5.17 17.73 8.93
N THR A 31 -4.65 18.61 8.08
CA THR A 31 -3.31 19.21 8.26
C THR A 31 -3.16 19.82 9.66
N GLU A 32 -4.19 20.55 10.15
CA GLU A 32 -4.16 21.14 11.48
C GLU A 32 -4.03 20.08 12.59
N TYR A 33 -4.70 18.93 12.47
CA TYR A 33 -4.54 17.82 13.42
C TYR A 33 -3.16 17.19 13.35
N LEU A 34 -2.60 17.00 12.16
CA LEU A 34 -1.26 16.46 11.99
C LEU A 34 -0.20 17.38 12.59
N LEU A 35 -0.35 18.69 12.44
CA LEU A 35 0.53 19.71 13.03
C LEU A 35 0.55 19.66 14.56
N ASN A 36 -0.56 19.29 15.21
CA ASN A 36 -0.65 19.15 16.66
C ASN A 36 0.26 18.04 17.21
N SER A 37 0.73 17.13 16.35
CA SER A 37 1.74 16.11 16.74
C SER A 37 3.10 16.73 17.07
N GLY A 38 3.38 17.95 16.64
CA GLY A 38 4.67 18.61 16.75
C GLY A 38 5.72 18.11 15.74
N MET A 39 5.38 17.10 14.92
CA MET A 39 6.26 16.54 13.91
C MET A 39 6.29 17.40 12.65
N PRO A 40 7.34 17.29 11.79
CA PRO A 40 7.31 17.88 10.47
C PRO A 40 6.12 17.33 9.66
N VAL A 41 5.40 18.21 8.98
CA VAL A 41 4.26 17.87 8.11
C VAL A 41 4.54 18.41 6.71
N HIS A 42 4.52 17.54 5.73
CA HIS A 42 4.60 17.89 4.32
C HIS A 42 3.26 17.63 3.66
N VAL A 43 2.67 18.62 3.03
CA VAL A 43 1.42 18.47 2.29
C VAL A 43 1.68 18.55 0.80
N ILE A 44 1.07 17.64 0.03
CA ILE A 44 1.20 17.58 -1.43
C ILE A 44 -0.18 17.86 -2.02
N GLU A 45 -0.30 18.99 -2.75
CA GLU A 45 -1.57 19.44 -3.33
C GLU A 45 -1.36 19.82 -4.80
N VAL A 46 -2.23 19.30 -5.66
CA VAL A 46 -2.20 19.58 -7.11
C VAL A 46 -3.00 20.82 -7.47
N ASP A 47 -4.02 21.16 -6.67
CA ASP A 47 -4.86 22.32 -6.93
C ASP A 47 -4.22 23.61 -6.42
N GLN A 48 -3.79 24.45 -7.38
CA GLN A 48 -3.17 25.74 -7.10
C GLN A 48 -4.07 26.70 -6.32
N PHE A 49 -5.39 26.58 -6.43
CA PHE A 49 -6.32 27.45 -5.68
C PHE A 49 -6.26 27.16 -4.17
N LEU A 50 -6.03 25.90 -3.79
CA LEU A 50 -5.92 25.48 -2.38
C LEU A 50 -4.57 25.84 -1.77
N ILE A 51 -3.50 25.92 -2.56
CA ILE A 51 -2.13 26.28 -2.12
C ILE A 51 -2.11 27.62 -1.37
N GLY A 52 -2.94 28.59 -1.78
CA GLY A 52 -3.02 29.89 -1.12
C GLY A 52 -3.44 29.80 0.36
N ASN A 53 -4.37 28.90 0.67
CA ASN A 53 -4.83 28.67 2.05
C ASN A 53 -3.77 27.91 2.87
N LEU A 54 -3.17 26.89 2.29
CA LEU A 54 -2.10 26.09 2.91
C LEU A 54 -0.86 26.96 3.22
N ASN A 55 -0.51 27.89 2.35
CA ASN A 55 0.57 28.84 2.59
C ASN A 55 0.25 29.84 3.73
N ARG A 56 -1.02 30.19 3.96
CA ARG A 56 -1.41 30.97 5.16
C ARG A 56 -1.25 30.15 6.43
N LEU A 57 -1.59 28.84 6.38
CA LEU A 57 -1.37 27.92 7.49
C LEU A 57 0.13 27.74 7.78
N LYS A 58 0.96 27.58 6.74
CA LYS A 58 2.44 27.51 6.84
C LYS A 58 3.05 28.70 7.57
N LYS A 59 2.56 29.92 7.34
CA LYS A 59 3.08 31.12 8.03
C LYS A 59 2.95 31.08 9.56
N ARG A 60 1.98 30.29 10.06
CA ARG A 60 1.71 30.13 11.51
C ARG A 60 2.34 28.85 12.08
N ASN A 61 2.77 27.93 11.21
CA ASN A 61 3.27 26.61 11.58
C ASN A 61 4.60 26.35 10.88
N PRO A 62 5.74 26.64 11.53
CA PRO A 62 7.07 26.47 10.92
C PRO A 62 7.42 25.03 10.54
N ASN A 63 6.73 24.04 11.15
CA ASN A 63 6.87 22.61 10.86
C ASN A 63 6.00 22.15 9.69
N LEU A 64 5.26 23.04 9.00
CA LEU A 64 4.52 22.72 7.79
C LEU A 64 5.33 23.07 6.55
N ASP A 65 5.44 22.12 5.64
CA ASP A 65 5.90 22.38 4.28
C ASP A 65 4.78 22.13 3.25
N VAL A 66 4.69 22.97 2.22
CA VAL A 66 3.65 22.91 1.21
C VAL A 66 4.27 22.68 -0.15
N ILE A 67 3.94 21.56 -0.77
CA ILE A 67 4.43 21.11 -2.06
C ILE A 67 3.28 21.19 -3.07
N CYS A 68 3.43 22.03 -4.09
CA CYS A 68 2.50 22.12 -5.20
C CYS A 68 2.92 21.09 -6.26
N GLY A 69 2.16 20.01 -6.43
CA GLY A 69 2.51 18.96 -7.39
C GLY A 69 1.60 17.74 -7.33
N ASP A 70 1.79 16.85 -8.30
CA ASP A 70 1.11 15.54 -8.32
C ASP A 70 1.89 14.55 -7.46
N ILE A 71 1.18 13.86 -6.57
CA ILE A 71 1.75 12.78 -5.75
C ILE A 71 2.39 11.69 -6.61
N LEU A 72 1.84 11.39 -7.77
CA LEU A 72 2.37 10.35 -8.67
C LEU A 72 3.73 10.70 -9.28
N GLU A 73 4.07 11.99 -9.32
CA GLU A 73 5.35 12.52 -9.83
C GLU A 73 6.31 12.93 -8.70
N THR A 74 5.85 12.91 -7.44
CA THR A 74 6.60 13.40 -6.30
C THR A 74 7.61 12.35 -5.81
N ASP A 75 8.87 12.76 -5.67
CA ASP A 75 9.92 11.95 -5.04
C ASP A 75 9.80 12.00 -3.51
N LEU A 76 9.20 10.97 -2.94
CA LEU A 76 9.03 10.86 -1.49
C LEU A 76 10.36 10.65 -0.74
N ALA A 77 11.40 10.13 -1.39
CA ALA A 77 12.70 9.99 -0.75
C ALA A 77 13.35 11.36 -0.48
N ALA A 78 13.17 12.32 -1.39
CA ALA A 78 13.62 13.70 -1.18
C ALA A 78 12.87 14.38 -0.02
N ILE A 79 11.55 14.11 0.12
CA ILE A 79 10.74 14.65 1.23
C ILE A 79 11.15 14.02 2.57
N ALA A 80 11.35 12.72 2.59
CA ALA A 80 11.74 11.98 3.81
C ALA A 80 13.03 12.52 4.41
N ASN A 81 13.98 12.94 3.58
CA ASN A 81 15.27 13.47 4.00
C ASN A 81 15.94 12.61 5.12
N GLY A 82 15.94 11.29 4.91
CA GLY A 82 16.50 10.31 5.85
C GLY A 82 15.59 9.90 7.02
N LYS A 83 14.39 10.46 7.14
CA LYS A 83 13.39 10.07 8.14
C LYS A 83 12.44 8.99 7.62
N ARG A 84 11.77 8.31 8.53
CA ARG A 84 10.59 7.49 8.19
C ARG A 84 9.39 8.40 7.96
N MET A 85 8.44 7.93 7.16
CA MET A 85 7.23 8.69 6.85
C MET A 85 6.00 7.96 7.39
N ARG A 86 5.03 8.74 7.87
CA ARG A 86 3.63 8.33 8.03
C ARG A 86 2.80 9.11 7.04
N ILE A 87 2.05 8.39 6.22
CA ILE A 87 1.25 8.99 5.16
C ILE A 87 -0.21 9.11 5.62
N TYR A 88 -0.83 10.24 5.33
CA TYR A 88 -2.28 10.40 5.42
C TYR A 88 -2.83 10.89 4.09
N GLY A 89 -4.05 10.44 3.74
CA GLY A 89 -4.74 10.98 2.56
C GLY A 89 -6.21 10.58 2.49
N SER A 90 -7.07 11.55 2.16
CA SER A 90 -8.43 11.28 1.70
C SER A 90 -8.39 11.15 0.19
N LEU A 91 -8.21 9.91 -0.32
CA LEU A 91 -7.84 9.71 -1.70
C LEU A 91 -9.04 9.79 -2.64
N PRO A 92 -8.90 10.49 -3.80
CA PRO A 92 -9.92 10.44 -4.84
C PRO A 92 -10.11 9.01 -5.33
N TYR A 93 -11.36 8.59 -5.50
CA TYR A 93 -11.74 7.20 -5.76
C TYR A 93 -11.13 6.63 -7.04
N TYR A 94 -10.96 7.46 -8.07
CA TYR A 94 -10.48 7.04 -9.39
C TYR A 94 -8.97 6.82 -9.47
N ILE A 95 -8.18 7.36 -8.49
CA ILE A 95 -6.71 7.23 -8.50
C ILE A 95 -6.13 6.56 -7.25
N THR A 96 -6.96 5.99 -6.37
CA THR A 96 -6.51 5.30 -5.15
C THR A 96 -5.46 4.23 -5.44
N SER A 97 -5.70 3.35 -6.43
CA SER A 97 -4.77 2.28 -6.79
C SER A 97 -3.43 2.81 -7.33
N PRO A 98 -3.37 3.73 -8.30
CA PRO A 98 -2.13 4.36 -8.72
C PRO A 98 -1.33 5.00 -7.57
N ILE A 99 -2.01 5.72 -6.67
CA ILE A 99 -1.35 6.35 -5.51
C ILE A 99 -0.72 5.29 -4.62
N LEU A 100 -1.44 4.23 -4.25
CA LEU A 100 -0.89 3.17 -3.42
C LEU A 100 0.28 2.46 -4.09
N HIS A 101 0.21 2.18 -5.39
CA HIS A 101 1.35 1.63 -6.14
C HIS A 101 2.56 2.55 -6.09
N HIS A 102 2.37 3.86 -6.22
CA HIS A 102 3.45 4.83 -6.09
C HIS A 102 4.06 4.82 -4.67
N LEU A 103 3.22 4.85 -3.63
CA LEU A 103 3.67 4.81 -2.24
C LEU A 103 4.46 3.53 -1.92
N PHE A 104 4.04 2.38 -2.42
CA PHE A 104 4.74 1.10 -2.19
C PHE A 104 6.15 1.06 -2.80
N ARG A 105 6.47 1.87 -3.81
CA ARG A 105 7.85 2.03 -4.30
C ARG A 105 8.79 2.60 -3.24
N PHE A 106 8.24 3.31 -2.26
CA PHE A 106 8.97 3.90 -1.13
C PHE A 106 8.70 3.15 0.19
N ALA A 107 8.28 1.88 0.13
CA ALA A 107 7.88 1.10 1.29
C ALA A 107 8.95 1.04 2.41
N GLU A 108 10.24 1.09 2.05
CA GLU A 108 11.33 1.09 3.02
C GLU A 108 11.42 2.39 3.84
N LEU A 109 10.86 3.49 3.33
CA LEU A 109 10.82 4.79 4.00
C LEU A 109 9.48 5.03 4.73
N ILE A 110 8.46 4.21 4.47
CA ILE A 110 7.12 4.40 5.03
C ILE A 110 6.91 3.42 6.19
N GLU A 111 6.39 3.93 7.29
CA GLU A 111 6.00 3.12 8.46
C GLU A 111 4.53 2.71 8.37
N GLU A 112 3.66 3.69 8.15
CA GLU A 112 2.21 3.49 8.06
C GLU A 112 1.60 4.40 7.00
N ILE A 113 0.53 3.93 6.36
CA ILE A 113 -0.29 4.69 5.44
C ILE A 113 -1.73 4.67 5.97
N HIS A 114 -2.29 5.83 6.26
CA HIS A 114 -3.66 6.03 6.70
C HIS A 114 -4.45 6.66 5.56
N VAL A 115 -5.37 5.91 4.97
CA VAL A 115 -6.15 6.41 3.83
C VAL A 115 -7.64 6.30 4.05
N VAL A 116 -8.35 7.36 3.69
CA VAL A 116 -9.80 7.35 3.57
C VAL A 116 -10.15 7.02 2.14
N VAL A 117 -10.85 5.90 1.95
CA VAL A 117 -11.23 5.36 0.65
C VAL A 117 -12.69 4.90 0.66
N GLN A 118 -13.27 4.60 -0.51
CA GLN A 118 -14.59 3.96 -0.57
C GLN A 118 -14.60 2.64 0.22
N THR A 119 -15.70 2.35 0.91
CA THR A 119 -15.84 1.11 1.71
C THR A 119 -15.59 -0.15 0.88
N GLU A 120 -16.08 -0.22 -0.37
CA GLU A 120 -15.78 -1.35 -1.26
C GLU A 120 -14.27 -1.49 -1.54
N VAL A 121 -13.56 -0.38 -1.71
CA VAL A 121 -12.10 -0.40 -1.93
C VAL A 121 -11.38 -0.87 -0.67
N ALA A 122 -11.79 -0.41 0.50
CA ALA A 122 -11.26 -0.85 1.79
C ALA A 122 -11.45 -2.36 2.00
N GLU A 123 -12.66 -2.87 1.72
CA GLU A 123 -12.97 -4.30 1.79
C GLU A 123 -12.07 -5.12 0.84
N ARG A 124 -11.80 -4.62 -0.36
CA ARG A 124 -10.90 -5.27 -1.32
C ARG A 124 -9.44 -5.28 -0.84
N MET A 125 -8.97 -4.23 -0.16
CA MET A 125 -7.62 -4.21 0.42
C MET A 125 -7.42 -5.33 1.45
N ALA A 126 -8.40 -5.53 2.33
CA ALA A 126 -8.34 -6.49 3.44
C ALA A 126 -8.93 -7.87 3.10
N ALA A 127 -9.42 -8.07 1.88
CA ALA A 127 -10.12 -9.29 1.47
C ALA A 127 -9.24 -10.53 1.60
N GLN A 128 -9.83 -11.62 2.10
CA GLN A 128 -9.15 -12.91 2.25
C GLN A 128 -9.41 -13.81 1.03
N PRO A 129 -8.50 -14.74 0.72
CA PRO A 129 -8.70 -15.74 -0.33
C PRO A 129 -10.02 -16.48 -0.16
N GLY A 130 -10.74 -16.68 -1.27
CA GLY A 130 -12.06 -17.30 -1.30
C GLY A 130 -13.23 -16.33 -1.13
N SER A 131 -12.99 -15.09 -0.73
CA SER A 131 -14.03 -14.06 -0.68
C SER A 131 -14.30 -13.44 -2.05
N LYS A 132 -15.52 -12.91 -2.27
CA LYS A 132 -15.92 -12.24 -3.52
C LYS A 132 -15.09 -10.96 -3.79
N ALA A 133 -14.63 -10.29 -2.74
CA ALA A 133 -13.86 -9.06 -2.82
C ALA A 133 -12.38 -9.29 -3.15
N TYR A 134 -11.87 -10.52 -2.92
CA TYR A 134 -10.46 -10.85 -3.14
C TYR A 134 -10.08 -10.79 -4.63
N GLY A 135 -8.97 -10.14 -4.93
CA GLY A 135 -8.48 -9.97 -6.28
C GLY A 135 -7.02 -9.51 -6.35
N TYR A 136 -6.56 -9.18 -7.54
CA TYR A 136 -5.19 -8.68 -7.76
C TYR A 136 -4.83 -7.52 -6.81
N PHE A 137 -5.76 -6.55 -6.64
CA PHE A 137 -5.55 -5.41 -5.76
C PHE A 137 -5.36 -5.83 -4.29
N SER A 138 -6.12 -6.85 -3.82
CA SER A 138 -5.93 -7.42 -2.48
C SER A 138 -4.52 -8.00 -2.31
N VAL A 139 -4.05 -8.76 -3.29
CA VAL A 139 -2.71 -9.36 -3.28
C VAL A 139 -1.64 -8.27 -3.24
N VAL A 140 -1.72 -7.27 -4.12
CA VAL A 140 -0.73 -6.16 -4.15
C VAL A 140 -0.69 -5.41 -2.82
N THR A 141 -1.86 -5.08 -2.26
CA THR A 141 -1.92 -4.36 -0.99
C THR A 141 -1.31 -5.19 0.15
N GLN A 142 -1.65 -6.48 0.24
CA GLN A 142 -1.20 -7.35 1.32
C GLN A 142 0.26 -7.83 1.15
N LEU A 143 0.80 -7.82 -0.06
CA LEU A 143 2.23 -8.02 -0.28
C LEU A 143 3.05 -6.88 0.34
N ASN A 144 2.59 -5.66 0.22
CA ASN A 144 3.31 -4.47 0.66
C ASN A 144 2.96 -4.03 2.08
N SER A 145 1.78 -4.40 2.59
CA SER A 145 1.27 -3.92 3.88
C SER A 145 0.34 -4.93 4.55
N ARG A 146 0.01 -4.67 5.81
CA ARG A 146 -1.06 -5.34 6.56
C ARG A 146 -2.23 -4.38 6.70
N PRO A 147 -3.29 -4.52 5.88
CA PRO A 147 -4.44 -3.62 5.91
C PRO A 147 -5.32 -3.87 7.14
N GLU A 148 -5.68 -2.80 7.83
CA GLU A 148 -6.58 -2.76 8.97
C GLU A 148 -7.72 -1.78 8.69
N LEU A 149 -8.96 -2.26 8.70
CA LEU A 149 -10.16 -1.42 8.59
C LEU A 149 -10.42 -0.79 9.96
N VAL A 150 -10.18 0.53 10.08
CA VAL A 150 -10.18 1.22 11.38
C VAL A 150 -11.55 1.77 11.71
N LEU A 151 -12.18 2.49 10.77
CA LEU A 151 -13.41 3.25 11.03
C LEU A 151 -14.21 3.41 9.75
N GLU A 152 -15.49 3.10 9.81
CA GLU A 152 -16.45 3.50 8.78
C GLU A 152 -16.87 4.94 8.97
N ILE A 153 -16.80 5.74 7.91
CA ILE A 153 -17.11 7.17 7.93
C ILE A 153 -18.44 7.39 7.19
N ALA A 154 -19.40 7.93 7.92
CA ALA A 154 -20.71 8.23 7.35
C ALA A 154 -20.59 9.28 6.23
N ARG A 155 -21.41 9.13 5.18
CA ARG A 155 -21.45 10.07 4.05
C ARG A 155 -21.65 11.53 4.46
N ALA A 156 -22.45 11.75 5.51
CA ALA A 156 -22.74 13.08 6.05
C ALA A 156 -21.54 13.79 6.70
N ALA A 157 -20.43 13.07 6.92
CA ALA A 157 -19.18 13.66 7.44
C ALA A 157 -18.39 14.44 6.36
N PHE A 158 -18.80 14.37 5.10
CA PHE A 158 -18.14 15.06 3.99
C PHE A 158 -19.01 16.18 3.40
N THR A 159 -18.35 17.20 2.86
CA THR A 159 -19.02 18.32 2.17
C THR A 159 -18.34 18.58 0.82
N PRO A 160 -19.01 18.29 -0.31
CA PRO A 160 -20.33 17.63 -0.43
C PRO A 160 -20.28 16.14 -0.04
N PRO A 161 -21.41 15.55 0.40
CA PRO A 161 -21.44 14.14 0.76
C PRO A 161 -21.25 13.24 -0.48
N PRO A 162 -20.40 12.19 -0.40
CA PRO A 162 -20.18 11.25 -1.50
C PRO A 162 -21.40 10.33 -1.70
N GLU A 163 -21.47 9.68 -2.87
CA GLU A 163 -22.55 8.72 -3.19
C GLU A 163 -22.47 7.44 -2.36
N VAL A 164 -21.27 7.02 -1.95
CA VAL A 164 -20.99 5.78 -1.22
C VAL A 164 -20.30 6.05 0.11
N GLY A 165 -20.37 5.09 1.04
CA GLY A 165 -19.65 5.16 2.31
C GLY A 165 -18.14 5.15 2.11
N SER A 166 -17.42 5.67 3.09
CA SER A 166 -15.98 5.69 3.15
C SER A 166 -15.48 4.95 4.38
N THR A 167 -14.26 4.45 4.31
CA THR A 167 -13.60 3.75 5.42
C THR A 167 -12.18 4.26 5.56
N LEU A 168 -11.77 4.55 6.78
CA LEU A 168 -10.39 4.77 7.15
C LEU A 168 -9.68 3.42 7.22
N VAL A 169 -8.64 3.25 6.44
CA VAL A 169 -7.78 2.06 6.41
C VAL A 169 -6.38 2.45 6.85
N THR A 170 -5.81 1.68 7.75
CA THR A 170 -4.37 1.74 8.07
C THR A 170 -3.65 0.58 7.39
N LEU A 171 -2.64 0.90 6.62
CA LEU A 171 -1.73 -0.05 5.98
C LEU A 171 -0.41 -0.01 6.75
N ARG A 172 -0.09 -1.06 7.51
CA ARG A 172 1.17 -1.18 8.24
C ARG A 172 2.22 -1.89 7.39
N LEU A 173 3.37 -1.29 7.23
CA LEU A 173 4.48 -1.87 6.49
C LEU A 173 5.51 -2.50 7.46
N PRO A 174 6.20 -3.57 7.07
CA PRO A 174 6.07 -4.29 5.81
C PRO A 174 4.86 -5.24 5.77
N GLY A 175 4.51 -5.70 4.55
CA GLY A 175 3.50 -6.74 4.29
C GLY A 175 4.12 -8.13 4.12
N ALA A 176 3.46 -8.97 3.30
CA ALA A 176 3.84 -10.37 3.10
C ALA A 176 5.15 -10.57 2.31
N TRP A 177 5.68 -9.56 1.62
CA TRP A 177 6.98 -9.69 0.93
C TRP A 177 8.09 -10.18 1.85
N GLU A 178 8.16 -9.64 3.07
CA GLU A 178 9.17 -10.03 4.05
C GLU A 178 9.02 -11.48 4.46
N GLU A 179 7.79 -11.91 4.74
CA GLU A 179 7.49 -13.30 5.12
C GLU A 179 7.83 -14.29 4.00
N LEU A 180 7.54 -13.94 2.74
CA LEU A 180 7.86 -14.78 1.57
C LEU A 180 9.37 -14.91 1.35
N ARG A 181 10.14 -13.86 1.60
CA ARG A 181 11.61 -13.91 1.53
C ARG A 181 12.19 -14.73 2.67
N CYS A 182 11.80 -14.48 3.92
CA CYS A 182 12.25 -15.20 5.10
C CYS A 182 11.93 -16.70 5.04
N SER A 183 10.79 -17.09 4.46
CA SER A 183 10.40 -18.49 4.27
C SER A 183 11.07 -19.17 3.07
N GLY A 184 11.88 -18.46 2.28
CA GLY A 184 12.52 -18.97 1.06
C GLY A 184 11.55 -19.29 -0.07
N LEU A 185 10.31 -18.83 0.00
CA LEU A 185 9.32 -18.98 -1.08
C LEU A 185 9.64 -18.07 -2.27
N LEU A 186 10.20 -16.90 -1.99
CA LEU A 186 10.82 -16.05 -3.00
C LEU A 186 12.32 -15.90 -2.70
N PRO A 187 13.18 -15.71 -3.70
CA PRO A 187 14.60 -15.51 -3.47
C PRO A 187 14.86 -14.33 -2.53
N GLY A 188 15.63 -14.56 -1.46
CA GLY A 188 15.92 -13.56 -0.42
C GLY A 188 17.19 -12.76 -0.62
N GLU A 189 18.12 -13.28 -1.46
CA GLU A 189 19.41 -12.64 -1.70
C GLU A 189 19.41 -11.91 -3.04
N ASP A 190 18.96 -10.66 -3.02
CA ASP A 190 19.13 -9.76 -4.13
C ASP A 190 20.48 -9.04 -4.01
N LYS A 191 21.31 -9.17 -5.04
CA LYS A 191 22.65 -8.54 -5.09
C LYS A 191 22.58 -7.02 -5.26
N SER A 192 21.39 -6.48 -5.59
CA SER A 192 21.13 -5.06 -5.73
C SER A 192 19.64 -4.73 -5.51
N ALA A 193 19.36 -3.48 -5.16
CA ALA A 193 17.98 -2.98 -5.06
C ALA A 193 17.21 -3.15 -6.38
N GLN A 194 17.88 -2.97 -7.53
CA GLN A 194 17.25 -3.15 -8.84
C GLN A 194 16.80 -4.59 -9.06
N GLN A 195 17.62 -5.60 -8.72
CA GLN A 195 17.23 -7.01 -8.83
C GLN A 195 16.04 -7.38 -7.95
N LYS A 196 15.92 -6.74 -6.77
CA LYS A 196 14.77 -6.88 -5.90
C LYS A 196 13.50 -6.37 -6.59
N ILE A 197 13.55 -5.15 -7.14
CA ILE A 197 12.44 -4.52 -7.85
C ILE A 197 12.02 -5.39 -9.04
N ASP A 198 12.94 -5.78 -9.90
CA ASP A 198 12.68 -6.59 -11.10
C ASP A 198 11.95 -7.90 -10.75
N ARG A 199 12.35 -8.56 -9.66
CA ARG A 199 11.70 -9.80 -9.19
C ARG A 199 10.33 -9.60 -8.60
N GLU A 200 10.13 -8.52 -7.86
CA GLU A 200 8.82 -8.16 -7.34
C GLU A 200 7.85 -7.84 -8.50
N GLU A 201 8.32 -7.12 -9.51
CA GLU A 201 7.55 -6.83 -10.72
C GLU A 201 7.21 -8.10 -11.50
N GLU A 202 8.16 -9.02 -11.73
CA GLU A 202 7.92 -10.30 -12.39
C GLU A 202 6.86 -11.14 -11.63
N PHE A 203 6.95 -11.18 -10.31
CA PHE A 203 5.96 -11.89 -9.50
C PHE A 203 4.58 -11.24 -9.60
N LEU A 204 4.50 -9.91 -9.55
CA LEU A 204 3.24 -9.18 -9.70
C LEU A 204 2.61 -9.38 -11.08
N GLU A 205 3.40 -9.41 -12.16
CA GLU A 205 2.90 -9.72 -13.51
C GLU A 205 2.40 -11.17 -13.62
N PHE A 206 3.06 -12.12 -12.95
CA PHE A 206 2.54 -13.49 -12.83
C PHE A 206 1.19 -13.52 -12.11
N VAL A 207 1.07 -12.86 -10.96
CA VAL A 207 -0.20 -12.76 -10.21
C VAL A 207 -1.26 -12.08 -11.06
N LYS A 208 -0.95 -11.00 -11.75
CA LYS A 208 -1.86 -10.30 -12.66
C LYS A 208 -2.37 -11.22 -13.77
N SER A 209 -1.49 -12.04 -14.34
CA SER A 209 -1.86 -13.05 -15.33
C SER A 209 -2.84 -14.09 -14.74
N CYS A 210 -2.66 -14.49 -13.48
CA CYS A 210 -3.61 -15.36 -12.77
C CYS A 210 -5.02 -14.76 -12.69
N PHE A 211 -5.15 -13.45 -12.53
CA PHE A 211 -6.41 -12.72 -12.44
C PHE A 211 -6.94 -12.18 -13.79
N SER A 212 -6.28 -12.47 -14.92
CA SER A 212 -6.60 -11.87 -16.23
C SER A 212 -8.06 -12.08 -16.67
N LYS A 213 -8.64 -13.24 -16.34
CA LYS A 213 -10.05 -13.57 -16.64
C LYS A 213 -10.73 -14.13 -15.39
N LYS A 214 -11.46 -13.27 -14.65
CA LYS A 214 -12.06 -13.57 -13.36
C LYS A 214 -12.88 -14.89 -13.30
N ARG A 215 -13.59 -15.25 -14.39
CA ARG A 215 -14.44 -16.45 -14.45
C ARG A 215 -13.72 -17.71 -14.95
N LYS A 216 -12.45 -17.64 -15.31
CA LYS A 216 -11.67 -18.78 -15.81
C LYS A 216 -10.81 -19.39 -14.69
N THR A 217 -10.49 -20.67 -14.85
CA THR A 217 -9.55 -21.38 -13.96
C THR A 217 -8.12 -20.89 -14.17
N LEU A 218 -7.25 -21.12 -13.19
CA LEU A 218 -5.82 -20.80 -13.32
C LEU A 218 -5.18 -21.47 -14.52
N VAL A 219 -5.52 -22.74 -14.79
CA VAL A 219 -5.03 -23.48 -15.98
C VAL A 219 -5.31 -22.69 -17.27
N ASN A 220 -6.50 -22.07 -17.36
CA ASN A 220 -6.87 -21.28 -18.54
C ASN A 220 -6.21 -19.89 -18.56
N ASN A 221 -6.00 -19.28 -17.40
CA ASN A 221 -5.38 -17.95 -17.32
C ASN A 221 -3.88 -17.99 -17.60
N LEU A 222 -3.22 -19.09 -17.21
CA LEU A 222 -1.77 -19.25 -17.35
C LEU A 222 -1.32 -20.00 -18.62
N ARG A 223 -2.23 -20.32 -19.54
CA ARG A 223 -1.94 -21.10 -20.75
C ARG A 223 -0.86 -20.48 -21.68
N GLU A 224 -0.63 -19.17 -21.58
CA GLU A 224 0.39 -18.44 -22.33
C GLU A 224 1.76 -18.48 -21.62
N LEU A 225 1.79 -18.87 -20.34
CA LEU A 225 3.00 -18.92 -19.51
C LEU A 225 3.49 -20.34 -19.26
N ALA A 226 2.60 -21.34 -19.26
CA ALA A 226 2.95 -22.73 -18.96
C ALA A 226 1.93 -23.70 -19.57
N GLU A 227 2.39 -24.94 -19.82
CA GLU A 227 1.55 -26.01 -20.31
C GLU A 227 0.45 -26.39 -19.29
N PRO A 228 -0.79 -26.71 -19.74
CA PRO A 228 -1.89 -27.05 -18.85
C PRO A 228 -1.59 -28.17 -17.83
N GLY A 229 -0.75 -29.14 -18.22
CA GLY A 229 -0.31 -30.23 -17.34
C GLY A 229 0.58 -29.75 -16.20
N GLU A 230 1.48 -28.83 -16.49
CA GLU A 230 2.39 -28.25 -15.51
C GLU A 230 1.63 -27.40 -14.47
N VAL A 231 0.67 -26.60 -14.93
CA VAL A 231 -0.18 -25.80 -14.03
C VAL A 231 -0.98 -26.72 -13.10
N ARG A 232 -1.59 -27.82 -13.62
CA ARG A 232 -2.30 -28.79 -12.79
C ARG A 232 -1.40 -29.45 -11.75
N ASN A 233 -0.19 -29.84 -12.14
CA ASN A 233 0.79 -30.44 -11.22
C ASN A 233 1.20 -29.45 -10.13
N ALA A 234 1.45 -28.19 -10.48
CA ALA A 234 1.78 -27.15 -9.53
C ALA A 234 0.62 -26.85 -8.55
N LEU A 235 -0.64 -26.85 -9.04
CA LEU A 235 -1.83 -26.73 -8.19
C LEU A 235 -1.94 -27.90 -7.22
N GLY A 236 -1.74 -29.13 -7.70
CA GLY A 236 -1.75 -30.34 -6.86
C GLY A 236 -0.69 -30.30 -5.75
N ALA A 237 0.50 -29.75 -6.03
CA ALA A 237 1.58 -29.62 -5.06
C ALA A 237 1.26 -28.67 -3.89
N VAL A 238 0.31 -27.75 -4.05
CA VAL A 238 -0.18 -26.85 -3.00
C VAL A 238 -1.56 -27.25 -2.49
N GLY A 239 -2.01 -28.47 -2.77
CA GLY A 239 -3.30 -29.00 -2.29
C GLY A 239 -4.54 -28.39 -2.95
N LEU A 240 -4.39 -27.77 -4.10
CA LEU A 240 -5.50 -27.11 -4.81
C LEU A 240 -6.04 -27.98 -5.93
N ARG A 241 -7.33 -27.82 -6.21
CA ARG A 241 -8.01 -28.54 -7.29
C ARG A 241 -7.57 -28.00 -8.66
N PRO A 242 -7.60 -28.86 -9.72
CA PRO A 242 -7.25 -28.43 -11.08
C PRO A 242 -8.18 -27.34 -11.66
N ASP A 243 -9.37 -27.20 -11.12
CA ASP A 243 -10.35 -26.18 -11.51
C ASP A 243 -10.28 -24.89 -10.64
N ALA A 244 -9.28 -24.78 -9.77
CA ALA A 244 -9.10 -23.62 -8.91
C ALA A 244 -8.99 -22.31 -9.70
N ARG A 245 -9.57 -21.25 -9.12
CA ARG A 245 -9.52 -19.87 -9.66
C ARG A 245 -8.60 -19.02 -8.81
N ALA A 246 -8.07 -17.93 -9.40
CA ALA A 246 -7.16 -17.04 -8.72
C ALA A 246 -7.69 -16.49 -7.39
N GLU A 247 -8.99 -16.24 -7.29
CA GLU A 247 -9.63 -15.75 -6.06
C GLU A 247 -9.54 -16.70 -4.86
N GLN A 248 -9.20 -17.97 -5.10
CA GLN A 248 -9.07 -19.01 -4.05
C GLN A 248 -7.62 -19.17 -3.55
N ILE A 249 -6.67 -18.49 -4.18
CA ILE A 249 -5.24 -18.72 -3.99
C ILE A 249 -4.69 -17.75 -2.96
N SER A 250 -4.06 -18.27 -1.90
CA SER A 250 -3.33 -17.47 -0.94
C SER A 250 -2.05 -16.86 -1.55
N ILE A 251 -1.54 -15.80 -0.95
CA ILE A 251 -0.30 -15.16 -1.38
C ILE A 251 0.87 -16.15 -1.36
N SER A 252 0.97 -16.98 -0.31
CA SER A 252 2.00 -18.03 -0.21
C SER A 252 1.87 -19.06 -1.34
N ASN A 253 0.64 -19.47 -1.68
CA ASN A 253 0.42 -20.39 -2.78
C ASN A 253 0.75 -19.77 -4.15
N PHE A 254 0.48 -18.46 -4.36
CA PHE A 254 0.96 -17.76 -5.56
C PHE A 254 2.50 -17.82 -5.66
N ALA A 255 3.22 -17.65 -4.56
CA ALA A 255 4.69 -17.73 -4.56
C ALA A 255 5.19 -19.14 -4.90
N VAL A 256 4.55 -20.19 -4.36
CA VAL A 256 4.89 -21.60 -4.71
C VAL A 256 4.61 -21.87 -6.19
N LEU A 257 3.45 -21.46 -6.71
CA LEU A 257 3.08 -21.62 -8.11
C LEU A 257 4.05 -20.89 -9.04
N TYR A 258 4.37 -19.64 -8.74
CA TYR A 258 5.36 -18.85 -9.49
C TYR A 258 6.70 -19.56 -9.57
N ARG A 259 7.24 -20.03 -8.43
CA ARG A 259 8.49 -20.74 -8.37
C ARG A 259 8.48 -22.06 -9.17
N ALA A 260 7.37 -22.80 -9.13
CA ALA A 260 7.22 -24.06 -9.85
C ALA A 260 7.16 -23.86 -11.36
N LEU A 261 6.47 -22.82 -11.82
CA LEU A 261 6.24 -22.57 -13.25
C LEU A 261 7.39 -21.80 -13.92
N ARG A 262 8.13 -20.95 -13.17
CA ARG A 262 9.29 -20.22 -13.68
C ARG A 262 10.51 -21.12 -13.95
N ARG A 263 10.68 -22.25 -13.26
CA ARG A 263 11.88 -23.12 -13.35
C ARG A 263 12.12 -23.75 -14.71
N LYS A 264 11.25 -23.57 -15.70
CA LYS A 264 11.33 -24.23 -17.02
C LYS A 264 11.46 -23.27 -18.20
N GLY A 265 11.57 -21.97 -17.98
CA GLY A 265 11.59 -20.95 -19.03
C GLY A 265 12.89 -20.17 -19.20
N VAL A 266 14.01 -20.65 -18.61
CA VAL A 266 15.39 -20.12 -18.87
C VAL A 266 16.34 -21.28 -19.07
#